data_3b47a15ce97b7aeb3cf50779962a3b9a
#
_entry.id   3b47a15ce97b7aeb3cf50779962a3b9a
#
_cell.length_a   1.000
_cell.length_b   1.000
_cell.length_c   1.000
_cell.angle_alpha   90.00
_cell.angle_beta   90.00
_cell.angle_gamma   90.00
#
_symmetry.space_group_name_H-M   'P 1'
#
loop_
_entity.id
_entity.type
_entity.pdbx_description
1 polymer ?
#
loop_
_entity_poly.entity_id
_entity_poly.type
_entity_poly.pdbx_seq_one_letter_code
_entity_poly.pdbx_strand_id
1 'polypeptide(L)'
;ECRHKLGYWERKEYLGLGLGASSLIRECRFHNTADMEKYMLVYGDAGQEKGTEKNKTCVRRPETDGQGSVTEEMERLSAEEQMEEFMFLGLRKMAGISCDDFQTAFGRDIRDIYGEKLTKLEKQGLIRSSGGRVRLTERGIDISNYVFSEFLF
;
A
#
# COMPACT_ATOMS: atom_id res chain seq x y z
N GLU A 1 19.15 -3.68 1.62
CA GLU A 1 17.67 -3.64 1.52
C GLU A 1 17.22 -3.31 0.09
N CYS A 2 16.19 -3.98 -0.37
CA CYS A 2 15.65 -3.73 -1.71
C CYS A 2 14.82 -2.44 -1.70
N ARG A 3 15.30 -1.38 -2.34
CA ARG A 3 14.61 -0.06 -2.40
C ARG A 3 13.20 -0.15 -2.96
N HIS A 4 12.97 -1.02 -3.92
CA HIS A 4 11.66 -1.22 -4.53
C HIS A 4 10.64 -1.76 -3.51
N LYS A 5 11.01 -2.78 -2.73
CA LYS A 5 10.15 -3.30 -1.67
C LYS A 5 9.91 -2.29 -0.54
N LEU A 6 10.91 -1.49 -0.21
CA LEU A 6 10.74 -0.42 0.79
C LEU A 6 9.66 0.58 0.40
N GLY A 7 9.57 0.95 -0.89
CA GLY A 7 8.51 1.82 -1.38
C GLY A 7 7.11 1.28 -1.09
N TYR A 8 6.88 -0.02 -1.30
CA TYR A 8 5.60 -0.66 -0.94
C TYR A 8 5.36 -0.68 0.58
N TRP A 9 6.39 -0.97 1.37
CA TRP A 9 6.27 -1.02 2.84
C TRP A 9 6.12 0.37 3.47
N GLU A 10 6.44 1.43 2.73
CA GLU A 10 6.21 2.83 3.10
C GLU A 10 4.91 3.38 2.51
N ARG A 11 4.09 2.53 1.89
CA ARG A 11 2.82 2.91 1.25
C ARG A 11 2.98 4.06 0.25
N LYS A 12 4.13 4.15 -0.44
CA LYS A 12 4.30 5.11 -1.52
C LYS A 12 3.37 4.80 -2.68
N GLU A 13 2.84 5.81 -3.30
CA GLU A 13 2.03 5.66 -4.50
C GLU A 13 2.82 4.94 -5.60
N TYR A 14 2.16 4.04 -6.28
CA TYR A 14 2.71 3.33 -7.43
C TYR A 14 1.65 3.06 -8.47
N LEU A 15 2.09 3.03 -9.73
CA LEU A 15 1.27 2.67 -10.88
C LEU A 15 1.74 1.32 -11.42
N GLY A 16 0.85 0.34 -11.43
CA GLY A 16 1.09 -0.95 -12.05
C GLY A 16 0.94 -0.89 -13.57
N LEU A 17 1.90 -1.45 -14.27
CA LEU A 17 1.89 -1.53 -15.73
C LEU A 17 1.72 -2.98 -16.16
N GLY A 18 0.82 -3.22 -17.11
CA GLY A 18 0.56 -4.53 -17.67
C GLY A 18 -0.72 -5.18 -17.14
N LEU A 19 -0.97 -6.39 -17.64
CA LEU A 19 -2.13 -7.21 -17.30
C LEU A 19 -2.16 -7.54 -15.80
N GLY A 20 -3.31 -7.36 -15.15
CA GLY A 20 -3.50 -7.68 -13.74
C GLY A 20 -2.64 -6.87 -12.77
N ALA A 21 -1.90 -5.86 -13.26
CA ALA A 21 -1.01 -5.08 -12.42
C ALA A 21 -1.79 -4.17 -11.48
N SER A 22 -1.44 -4.23 -10.18
CA SER A 22 -2.07 -3.41 -9.14
C SER A 22 -1.43 -2.04 -9.04
N SER A 23 -2.24 -1.06 -8.65
CA SER A 23 -1.86 0.33 -8.42
C SER A 23 -2.38 0.81 -7.06
N LEU A 24 -1.69 1.77 -6.48
CA LEU A 24 -2.14 2.51 -5.31
C LEU A 24 -1.88 4.00 -5.57
N ILE A 25 -2.94 4.78 -5.75
CA ILE A 25 -2.84 6.22 -6.03
C ILE A 25 -3.93 6.94 -5.23
N ARG A 26 -3.55 7.93 -4.43
CA ARG A 26 -4.47 8.73 -3.59
C ARG A 26 -5.40 7.88 -2.74
N GLU A 27 -4.84 6.89 -2.05
CA GLU A 27 -5.55 5.93 -1.21
C GLU A 27 -6.60 5.08 -1.95
N CYS A 28 -6.58 5.10 -3.29
CA CYS A 28 -7.37 4.21 -4.13
C CYS A 28 -6.50 3.08 -4.63
N ARG A 29 -6.92 1.85 -4.34
CA ARG A 29 -6.34 0.64 -4.89
C ARG A 29 -7.17 0.19 -6.08
N PHE A 30 -6.52 -0.14 -7.16
CA PHE A 30 -7.15 -0.71 -8.34
C PHE A 30 -6.16 -1.61 -9.07
N HIS A 31 -6.66 -2.45 -9.94
CA HIS A 31 -5.79 -3.24 -10.81
C HIS A 31 -6.27 -3.18 -12.26
N ASN A 32 -5.34 -3.42 -13.15
CA ASN A 32 -5.65 -3.57 -14.56
C ASN A 32 -6.36 -4.91 -14.78
N THR A 33 -7.20 -4.98 -15.80
CA THR A 33 -7.86 -6.23 -16.16
C THR A 33 -6.85 -7.36 -16.38
N ALA A 34 -7.21 -8.56 -15.94
CA ALA A 34 -6.48 -9.77 -16.25
C ALA A 34 -6.85 -10.34 -17.63
N ASP A 35 -7.89 -9.80 -18.28
CA ASP A 35 -8.33 -10.19 -19.60
C ASP A 35 -7.44 -9.58 -20.70
N MET A 36 -6.71 -10.44 -21.41
CA MET A 36 -5.80 -10.04 -22.47
C MET A 36 -6.52 -9.34 -23.62
N GLU A 37 -7.70 -9.80 -24.00
CA GLU A 37 -8.45 -9.22 -25.12
C GLU A 37 -8.89 -7.79 -24.80
N LYS A 38 -9.46 -7.59 -23.59
CA LYS A 38 -9.82 -6.24 -23.11
C LYS A 38 -8.61 -5.33 -23.02
N TYR A 39 -7.48 -5.84 -22.51
CA TYR A 39 -6.26 -5.07 -22.39
C TYR A 39 -5.73 -4.64 -23.77
N MET A 40 -5.73 -5.55 -24.73
CA MET A 40 -5.26 -5.29 -26.09
C MET A 40 -6.19 -4.36 -26.87
N LEU A 41 -7.50 -4.40 -26.64
CA LEU A 41 -8.45 -3.46 -27.25
C LEU A 41 -8.15 -2.00 -26.87
N VAL A 42 -7.63 -1.76 -25.66
CA VAL A 42 -7.36 -0.38 -25.19
C VAL A 42 -5.95 0.07 -25.53
N TYR A 43 -4.96 -0.84 -25.47
CA TYR A 43 -3.55 -0.49 -25.66
C TYR A 43 -2.90 -1.09 -26.90
N GLY A 44 -3.54 -2.06 -27.56
CA GLY A 44 -2.95 -2.78 -28.71
C GLY A 44 -2.80 -1.92 -29.97
N ASP A 45 -3.68 -0.96 -30.19
CA ASP A 45 -3.62 -0.06 -31.34
C ASP A 45 -2.72 1.18 -31.11
N ALA A 46 -2.24 1.39 -29.89
CA ALA A 46 -1.35 2.52 -29.59
C ALA A 46 0.02 2.45 -30.32
N GLY A 47 0.31 1.36 -31.00
CA GLY A 47 1.54 1.15 -31.80
C GLY A 47 1.45 1.57 -33.27
N GLN A 48 0.29 1.99 -33.78
CA GLN A 48 0.11 2.32 -35.20
C GLN A 48 -0.20 3.78 -35.51
N GLU A 49 -0.17 4.69 -34.58
CA GLU A 49 -0.26 6.11 -34.91
C GLU A 49 1.07 6.61 -35.50
N LYS A 50 1.07 6.71 -36.83
CA LYS A 50 2.03 7.50 -37.62
C LYS A 50 2.04 8.94 -37.09
N GLY A 51 3.23 9.41 -36.79
CA GLY A 51 3.51 10.69 -36.18
C GLY A 51 2.66 11.87 -36.63
N THR A 52 2.24 12.63 -35.68
CA THR A 52 2.33 14.12 -35.68
C THR A 52 1.93 14.64 -34.29
N GLU A 53 2.84 15.49 -33.80
CA GLU A 53 2.66 16.51 -32.76
C GLU A 53 2.50 16.14 -31.29
N LYS A 54 3.64 16.28 -30.60
CA LYS A 54 3.90 17.05 -29.37
C LYS A 54 2.80 17.13 -28.27
N ASN A 55 3.24 16.63 -27.10
CA ASN A 55 2.90 17.15 -25.79
C ASN A 55 1.47 16.95 -25.28
N LYS A 56 1.34 15.98 -24.40
CA LYS A 56 0.97 16.22 -23.01
C LYS A 56 0.87 14.88 -22.29
N THR A 57 1.78 14.70 -21.33
CA THR A 57 1.68 13.67 -20.29
C THR A 57 0.37 13.91 -19.53
N CYS A 58 -0.70 13.27 -19.97
CA CYS A 58 -1.93 13.22 -19.23
C CYS A 58 -2.05 11.81 -18.67
N VAL A 59 -1.75 11.67 -17.39
CA VAL A 59 -2.40 10.64 -16.60
C VAL A 59 -3.89 10.96 -16.68
N ARG A 60 -4.58 10.35 -17.65
CA ARG A 60 -6.04 10.48 -17.72
C ARG A 60 -6.62 9.87 -16.46
N ARG A 61 -7.31 10.70 -15.69
CA ARG A 61 -8.23 10.23 -14.65
C ARG A 61 -9.11 9.14 -15.25
N PRO A 62 -9.39 8.06 -14.53
CA PRO A 62 -10.50 7.20 -14.89
C PRO A 62 -11.79 8.02 -14.71
N GLU A 63 -12.24 8.66 -15.77
CA GLU A 63 -13.61 9.17 -15.84
C GLU A 63 -14.52 7.95 -16.08
N THR A 64 -15.49 7.83 -15.22
CA THR A 64 -16.52 6.81 -15.21
C THR A 64 -17.46 7.02 -16.40
N ASP A 65 -17.13 6.47 -17.56
CA ASP A 65 -18.08 6.25 -18.64
C ASP A 65 -17.76 4.94 -19.36
N GLY A 66 -18.70 4.09 -19.28
CA GLY A 66 -18.79 2.68 -19.54
C GLY A 66 -18.40 2.14 -20.91
N GLN A 67 -17.24 2.47 -21.47
CA GLN A 67 -16.65 1.70 -22.57
C GLN A 67 -15.16 2.04 -22.69
N GLY A 68 -14.29 1.13 -22.18
CA GLY A 68 -12.86 1.19 -22.42
C GLY A 68 -11.95 1.35 -21.19
N SER A 69 -12.46 1.19 -19.98
CA SER A 69 -11.60 1.15 -18.79
C SER A 69 -10.96 -0.22 -18.64
N VAL A 70 -9.64 -0.28 -18.68
CA VAL A 70 -8.86 -1.47 -18.32
C VAL A 70 -8.70 -1.64 -16.81
N THR A 71 -9.21 -0.67 -16.04
CA THR A 71 -9.12 -0.67 -14.58
C THR A 71 -10.33 -1.39 -14.00
N GLU A 72 -10.09 -2.38 -13.17
CA GLU A 72 -11.08 -3.18 -12.46
C GLU A 72 -10.92 -2.99 -10.95
N GLU A 73 -12.01 -3.21 -10.20
CA GLU A 73 -12.05 -3.21 -8.73
C GLU A 73 -11.35 -2.00 -8.09
N MET A 74 -11.88 -0.81 -8.34
CA MET A 74 -11.41 0.39 -7.66
C MET A 74 -11.96 0.41 -6.23
N GLU A 75 -11.08 0.28 -5.25
CA GLU A 75 -11.38 0.32 -3.84
C GLU A 75 -10.68 1.52 -3.19
N ARG A 76 -11.42 2.29 -2.44
CA ARG A 76 -10.84 3.34 -1.61
C ARG A 76 -10.65 2.81 -0.20
N LEU A 77 -9.41 2.77 0.24
CA LEU A 77 -9.06 2.32 1.58
C LEU A 77 -9.67 3.24 2.64
N SER A 78 -10.38 2.66 3.58
CA SER A 78 -10.86 3.34 4.79
C SER A 78 -9.69 3.78 5.67
N ALA A 79 -9.93 4.67 6.63
CA ALA A 79 -8.88 5.09 7.55
C ALA A 79 -8.37 3.92 8.42
N GLU A 80 -9.24 2.97 8.76
CA GLU A 80 -8.89 1.78 9.52
C GLU A 80 -7.97 0.87 8.71
N GLU A 81 -8.34 0.53 7.49
CA GLU A 81 -7.52 -0.27 6.57
C GLU A 81 -6.15 0.38 6.31
N GLN A 82 -6.12 1.70 6.18
CA GLN A 82 -4.86 2.43 6.02
C GLN A 82 -3.96 2.31 7.27
N MET A 83 -4.54 2.38 8.48
CA MET A 83 -3.79 2.19 9.73
C MET A 83 -3.30 0.75 9.88
N GLU A 84 -4.14 -0.24 9.55
CA GLU A 84 -3.73 -1.65 9.54
C GLU A 84 -2.54 -1.89 8.60
N GLU A 85 -2.63 -1.38 7.37
CA GLU A 85 -1.54 -1.48 6.40
C GLU A 85 -0.26 -0.80 6.88
N PHE A 86 -0.38 0.37 7.49
CA PHE A 86 0.77 1.07 8.06
C PHE A 86 1.47 0.21 9.11
N MET A 87 0.70 -0.47 9.97
CA MET A 87 1.25 -1.35 11.00
C MET A 87 1.95 -2.56 10.39
N PHE A 88 1.25 -3.38 9.60
CA PHE A 88 1.84 -4.63 9.15
C PHE A 88 2.92 -4.43 8.05
N LEU A 89 2.81 -3.43 7.19
CA LEU A 89 3.85 -3.12 6.22
C LEU A 89 5.07 -2.49 6.88
N GLY A 90 4.84 -1.55 7.81
CA GLY A 90 5.91 -0.88 8.53
C GLY A 90 6.72 -1.80 9.43
N LEU A 91 6.06 -2.77 10.09
CA LEU A 91 6.73 -3.77 10.93
C LEU A 91 7.57 -4.78 10.14
N ARG A 92 7.40 -4.89 8.82
CA ARG A 92 8.30 -5.68 7.95
C ARG A 92 9.68 -5.05 7.81
N LYS A 93 9.80 -3.75 8.09
CA LYS A 93 11.08 -3.05 8.06
C LYS A 93 11.86 -3.35 9.36
N MET A 94 13.16 -3.62 9.24
CA MET A 94 14.03 -3.81 10.42
C MET A 94 14.06 -2.57 11.32
N ALA A 95 13.95 -1.39 10.74
CA ALA A 95 13.80 -0.14 11.47
C ALA A 95 12.47 0.00 12.22
N GLY A 96 11.47 -0.81 11.88
CA GLY A 96 10.13 -0.72 12.41
C GLY A 96 9.39 0.52 11.93
N ILE A 97 8.32 0.85 12.62
CA ILE A 97 7.48 2.03 12.40
C ILE A 97 7.86 3.16 13.36
N SER A 98 7.72 4.39 12.91
CA SER A 98 7.87 5.60 13.71
C SER A 98 6.50 6.01 14.26
N CYS A 99 6.41 6.32 15.54
CA CYS A 99 5.19 6.86 16.14
C CYS A 99 4.86 8.25 15.58
N ASP A 100 5.90 9.05 15.29
CA ASP A 100 5.75 10.38 14.70
C ASP A 100 5.20 10.30 13.27
N ASP A 101 5.68 9.31 12.47
CA ASP A 101 5.18 9.09 11.11
C ASP A 101 3.71 8.67 11.15
N PHE A 102 3.32 7.82 12.11
CA PHE A 102 1.92 7.42 12.31
C PHE A 102 1.04 8.63 12.66
N GLN A 103 1.49 9.44 13.62
CA GLN A 103 0.76 10.66 14.01
C GLN A 103 0.65 11.66 12.87
N THR A 104 1.69 11.80 12.07
CA THR A 104 1.69 12.68 10.88
C THR A 104 0.69 12.19 9.82
N ALA A 105 0.65 10.87 9.60
CA ALA A 105 -0.22 10.26 8.60
C ALA A 105 -1.71 10.27 9.00
N PHE A 106 -2.02 10.04 10.27
CA PHE A 106 -3.39 9.80 10.75
C PHE A 106 -3.91 10.84 11.74
N GLY A 107 -3.07 11.79 12.17
CA GLY A 107 -3.47 12.82 13.15
C GLY A 107 -3.74 12.30 14.57
N ARG A 108 -3.35 11.05 14.87
CA ARG A 108 -3.63 10.35 16.14
C ARG A 108 -2.38 9.66 16.65
N ASP A 109 -2.24 9.56 17.97
CA ASP A 109 -1.16 8.77 18.56
C ASP A 109 -1.42 7.27 18.35
N ILE A 110 -0.40 6.53 17.98
CA ILE A 110 -0.45 5.07 17.78
C ILE A 110 -0.92 4.35 19.05
N ARG A 111 -0.62 4.91 20.24
CA ARG A 111 -1.01 4.34 21.52
C ARG A 111 -2.48 4.53 21.84
N ASP A 112 -3.11 5.57 21.31
CA ASP A 112 -4.55 5.79 21.48
C ASP A 112 -5.35 4.73 20.73
N ILE A 113 -4.81 4.23 19.60
CA ILE A 113 -5.48 3.25 18.75
C ILE A 113 -5.07 1.82 19.14
N TYR A 114 -3.77 1.58 19.29
CA TYR A 114 -3.20 0.24 19.44
C TYR A 114 -2.54 -0.02 20.81
N GLY A 115 -2.72 0.85 21.81
CA GLY A 115 -2.00 0.80 23.09
C GLY A 115 -2.12 -0.54 23.81
N GLU A 116 -3.32 -1.13 23.87
CA GLU A 116 -3.55 -2.44 24.50
C GLU A 116 -2.85 -3.55 23.73
N LYS A 117 -2.98 -3.53 22.38
CA LYS A 117 -2.35 -4.52 21.49
C LYS A 117 -0.82 -4.43 21.59
N LEU A 118 -0.26 -3.20 21.60
CA LEU A 118 1.18 -2.97 21.76
C LEU A 118 1.66 -3.50 23.13
N THR A 119 0.97 -3.16 24.20
CA THR A 119 1.32 -3.62 25.56
C THR A 119 1.29 -5.14 25.67
N LYS A 120 0.29 -5.81 25.07
CA LYS A 120 0.16 -7.27 25.00
C LYS A 120 1.38 -7.89 24.29
N LEU A 121 1.69 -7.40 23.10
CA LEU A 121 2.78 -7.92 22.27
C LEU A 121 4.16 -7.65 22.90
N GLU A 122 4.35 -6.53 23.59
CA GLU A 122 5.57 -6.26 24.36
C GLU A 122 5.76 -7.22 25.52
N LYS A 123 4.69 -7.49 26.31
CA LYS A 123 4.73 -8.49 27.39
C LYS A 123 5.05 -9.90 26.88
N GLN A 124 4.62 -10.21 25.67
CA GLN A 124 4.96 -11.47 24.99
C GLN A 124 6.39 -11.49 24.44
N GLY A 125 7.08 -10.36 24.44
CA GLY A 125 8.43 -10.21 23.90
C GLY A 125 8.50 -10.29 22.38
N LEU A 126 7.40 -9.96 21.67
CA LEU A 126 7.30 -10.05 20.21
C LEU A 126 7.61 -8.72 19.52
N ILE A 127 7.38 -7.62 20.21
CA ILE A 127 7.74 -6.28 19.73
C ILE A 127 8.53 -5.56 20.82
N ARG A 128 9.20 -4.48 20.41
CA ARG A 128 9.90 -3.56 21.30
C ARG A 128 9.60 -2.13 20.87
N SER A 129 9.16 -1.31 21.84
CA SER A 129 9.04 0.14 21.66
C SER A 129 10.27 0.82 22.27
N SER A 130 11.01 1.56 21.48
CA SER A 130 12.20 2.29 21.92
C SER A 130 12.50 3.46 20.97
N GLY A 131 12.82 4.63 21.53
CA GLY A 131 13.19 5.81 20.75
C GLY A 131 12.11 6.29 19.78
N GLY A 132 10.83 6.27 20.19
CA GLY A 132 9.71 6.66 19.33
C GLY A 132 9.44 5.69 18.18
N ARG A 133 9.97 4.47 18.23
CA ARG A 133 9.77 3.44 17.22
C ARG A 133 9.28 2.14 17.82
N VAL A 134 8.43 1.44 17.06
CA VAL A 134 7.97 0.08 17.35
C VAL A 134 8.54 -0.86 16.29
N ARG A 135 9.21 -1.93 16.74
CA ARG A 135 9.83 -2.93 15.84
C ARG A 135 9.59 -4.35 16.36
N LEU A 136 9.65 -5.31 15.47
CA LEU A 136 9.66 -6.73 15.85
C LEU A 136 10.97 -7.06 16.59
N THR A 137 10.88 -7.98 17.55
CA THR A 137 12.04 -8.70 18.09
C THR A 137 12.38 -9.88 17.16
N GLU A 138 13.50 -10.58 17.38
CA GLU A 138 13.83 -11.81 16.66
C GLU A 138 12.69 -12.82 16.76
N ARG A 139 12.18 -13.06 17.98
CA ARG A 139 11.02 -13.93 18.21
C ARG A 139 9.75 -13.42 17.50
N GLY A 140 9.55 -12.09 17.44
CA GLY A 140 8.44 -11.49 16.72
C GLY A 140 8.54 -11.68 15.20
N ILE A 141 9.75 -11.71 14.65
CA ILE A 141 9.99 -11.99 13.23
C ILE A 141 9.57 -13.43 12.89
N ASP A 142 9.94 -14.40 13.72
CA ASP A 142 9.62 -15.82 13.51
C ASP A 142 8.11 -16.07 13.41
N ILE A 143 7.31 -15.34 14.18
CA ILE A 143 5.84 -15.46 14.19
C ILE A 143 5.16 -14.16 13.76
N SER A 144 5.77 -13.45 12.81
CA SER A 144 5.30 -12.12 12.38
C SER A 144 3.87 -12.08 11.89
N ASN A 145 3.37 -13.14 11.26
CA ASN A 145 1.97 -13.23 10.82
C ASN A 145 0.99 -13.12 12.00
N TYR A 146 1.31 -13.75 13.15
CA TYR A 146 0.53 -13.58 14.37
C TYR A 146 0.56 -12.13 14.86
N VAL A 147 1.75 -11.52 14.87
CA VAL A 147 1.88 -10.12 15.29
C VAL A 147 1.07 -9.20 14.38
N PHE A 148 1.11 -9.42 13.06
CA PHE A 148 0.36 -8.60 12.10
C PHE A 148 -1.16 -8.75 12.28
N SER A 149 -1.66 -9.96 12.54
CA SER A 149 -3.10 -10.18 12.73
C SER A 149 -3.65 -9.48 13.98
N GLU A 150 -2.83 -9.20 14.98
CA GLU A 150 -3.26 -8.47 16.18
C GLU A 150 -3.58 -6.98 15.89
N PHE A 151 -3.10 -6.42 14.78
CA PHE A 151 -3.36 -5.04 14.39
C PHE A 151 -4.58 -4.85 13.50
N LEU A 152 -5.24 -5.92 13.09
CA LEU A 152 -6.52 -5.86 12.37
C LEU A 152 -7.64 -5.40 13.31
N PHE A 153 -8.56 -4.58 12.81
CA PHE A 153 -9.73 -4.09 13.54
C PHE A 153 -10.82 -5.15 13.65
#